data_405261b2bf5a982cca74ea718fa79a68
#
_entry.id   405261b2bf5a982cca74ea718fa79a68
#
_cell.length_a   1.000
_cell.length_b   1.000
_cell.length_c   1.000
_cell.angle_alpha   90.00
_cell.angle_beta   90.00
_cell.angle_gamma   90.00
#
_symmetry.space_group_name_H-M   'P 1'
#
loop_
_entity.id
_entity.type
_entity.pdbx_description
1 polymer ?
#
loop_
_entity_poly.entity_id
_entity_poly.type
_entity_poly.pdbx_seq_one_letter_code
_entity_poly.pdbx_strand_id
1 'polypeptide(L)'
;MTIMNKTLILLIMTLIVMPAWAENSTKIPGYTIHHNAIPTASLDPAIASKYGIQRSKFRGMLNVSVIKDVPGTTGQSTMAVVLAKATNIRGQLISIPMRMVKEGDAIYYIGEFRIADQETLNFDLKVQPQGETRFYNAKLSQQFFIDE
;
A
#
# COMPACT_ATOMS: atom_id res chain seq x y z
N MET A 1 31.33 16.89 -58.61
CA MET A 1 31.46 17.38 -57.24
C MET A 1 30.12 17.13 -56.56
N THR A 2 29.99 16.06 -55.84
CA THR A 2 28.78 15.71 -55.10
C THR A 2 28.91 16.21 -53.65
N ILE A 3 28.17 17.26 -53.33
CA ILE A 3 28.09 17.75 -51.96
C ILE A 3 27.14 16.80 -51.24
N MET A 4 27.72 15.93 -50.42
CA MET A 4 26.97 15.02 -49.56
C MET A 4 26.52 15.79 -48.34
N ASN A 5 25.26 16.25 -48.37
CA ASN A 5 24.62 16.82 -47.19
C ASN A 5 24.44 15.73 -46.14
N LYS A 6 25.33 15.74 -45.15
CA LYS A 6 25.16 14.95 -43.94
C LYS A 6 24.04 15.59 -43.09
N THR A 7 22.81 15.21 -43.36
CA THR A 7 21.73 15.52 -42.46
C THR A 7 21.95 14.70 -41.19
N LEU A 8 22.48 15.34 -40.18
CA LEU A 8 22.60 14.79 -38.84
C LEU A 8 21.18 14.66 -38.25
N ILE A 9 20.59 13.48 -38.39
CA ILE A 9 19.36 13.15 -37.71
C ILE A 9 19.69 12.98 -36.24
N LEU A 10 19.48 14.07 -35.48
CA LEU A 10 19.51 14.06 -34.03
C LEU A 10 18.27 13.31 -33.54
N LEU A 11 18.43 12.00 -33.34
CA LEU A 11 17.40 11.17 -32.70
C LEU A 11 17.30 11.60 -31.24
N ILE A 12 16.41 12.55 -30.97
CA ILE A 12 16.03 12.90 -29.60
C ILE A 12 15.26 11.71 -29.07
N MET A 13 15.98 10.84 -28.37
CA MET A 13 15.41 9.78 -27.59
C MET A 13 14.72 10.43 -26.37
N THR A 14 13.47 10.83 -26.53
CA THR A 14 12.62 11.27 -25.43
C THR A 14 12.48 10.09 -24.46
N LEU A 15 13.29 10.14 -23.40
CA LEU A 15 13.11 9.27 -22.24
C LEU A 15 11.75 9.61 -21.67
N ILE A 16 10.74 8.81 -22.01
CA ILE A 16 9.44 8.84 -21.33
C ILE A 16 9.72 8.30 -19.94
N VAL A 17 9.99 9.20 -18.99
CA VAL A 17 9.97 8.88 -17.57
C VAL A 17 8.53 8.60 -17.24
N MET A 18 8.13 7.35 -17.36
CA MET A 18 6.87 6.89 -16.79
C MET A 18 6.98 7.11 -15.27
N PRO A 19 6.01 7.82 -14.65
CA PRO A 19 5.97 7.86 -13.20
C PRO A 19 5.87 6.40 -12.75
N ALA A 20 6.89 5.91 -12.08
CA ALA A 20 6.82 4.66 -11.35
C ALA A 20 5.80 4.92 -10.23
N TRP A 21 4.57 4.54 -10.47
CA TRP A 21 3.59 4.39 -9.40
C TRP A 21 4.20 3.32 -8.51
N ALA A 22 4.68 3.73 -7.34
CA ALA A 22 5.14 2.79 -6.34
C ALA A 22 3.95 1.90 -6.03
N GLU A 23 3.94 0.74 -6.64
CA GLU A 23 2.92 -0.27 -6.39
C GLU A 23 3.10 -0.68 -4.93
N ASN A 24 2.17 -0.28 -4.08
CA ASN A 24 2.19 -0.62 -2.66
C ASN A 24 1.79 -2.09 -2.51
N SER A 25 2.66 -2.96 -2.98
CA SER A 25 2.48 -4.40 -2.93
C SER A 25 3.80 -5.14 -2.67
N THR A 26 3.68 -6.31 -2.08
CA THR A 26 4.79 -7.23 -1.85
C THR A 26 4.43 -8.59 -2.43
N LYS A 27 5.25 -9.07 -3.36
CA LYS A 27 5.13 -10.43 -3.91
C LYS A 27 5.78 -11.44 -2.97
N ILE A 28 5.07 -12.51 -2.69
CA ILE A 28 5.55 -13.69 -1.97
C ILE A 28 5.19 -14.94 -2.78
N PRO A 29 5.77 -16.12 -2.52
CA PRO A 29 5.44 -17.31 -3.28
C PRO A 29 3.94 -17.64 -3.24
N GLY A 30 3.29 -17.56 -4.40
CA GLY A 30 1.88 -17.86 -4.61
C GLY A 30 0.89 -16.80 -4.20
N TYR A 31 1.34 -15.61 -3.71
CA TYR A 31 0.47 -14.54 -3.25
C TYR A 31 1.03 -13.15 -3.56
N THR A 32 0.13 -12.18 -3.60
CA THR A 32 0.45 -10.75 -3.60
C THR A 32 -0.18 -10.09 -2.40
N ILE A 33 0.62 -9.41 -1.60
CA ILE A 33 0.17 -8.64 -0.45
C ILE A 33 0.07 -7.17 -0.88
N HIS A 34 -1.13 -6.64 -1.02
CA HIS A 34 -1.36 -5.22 -1.25
C HIS A 34 -1.45 -4.50 0.09
N HIS A 35 -0.82 -3.35 0.18
CA HIS A 35 -0.81 -2.55 1.41
C HIS A 35 -0.74 -1.06 1.07
N ASN A 36 -1.53 -0.26 1.75
CA ASN A 36 -1.43 1.19 1.70
C ASN A 36 -1.85 1.82 3.02
N ALA A 37 -1.38 3.03 3.25
CA ALA A 37 -1.73 3.82 4.41
C ALA A 37 -2.16 5.21 3.96
N ILE A 38 -3.33 5.65 4.43
CA ILE A 38 -3.93 6.92 4.05
C ILE A 38 -4.48 7.65 5.29
N PRO A 39 -4.60 9.00 5.26
CA PRO A 39 -5.35 9.72 6.28
C PRO A 39 -6.84 9.30 6.24
N THR A 40 -7.46 9.10 7.40
CA THR A 40 -8.88 8.73 7.44
C THR A 40 -9.79 9.87 6.96
N ALA A 41 -9.31 11.11 7.00
CA ALA A 41 -10.00 12.26 6.41
C ALA A 41 -10.21 12.15 4.90
N SER A 42 -9.35 11.38 4.20
CA SER A 42 -9.44 11.14 2.75
C SER A 42 -10.53 10.13 2.36
N LEU A 43 -11.07 9.41 3.32
CA LEU A 43 -12.13 8.44 3.04
C LEU A 43 -13.45 9.13 2.71
N ASP A 44 -14.21 8.53 1.79
CA ASP A 44 -15.60 8.90 1.59
C ASP A 44 -16.39 8.73 2.91
N PRO A 45 -17.23 9.72 3.30
CA PRO A 45 -17.99 9.65 4.55
C PRO A 45 -18.88 8.41 4.68
N ALA A 46 -19.49 7.96 3.58
CA ALA A 46 -20.34 6.78 3.58
C ALA A 46 -19.53 5.50 3.80
N ILE A 47 -18.34 5.41 3.20
CA ILE A 47 -17.42 4.29 3.39
C ILE A 47 -16.90 4.26 4.82
N ALA A 48 -16.47 5.40 5.35
CA ALA A 48 -16.00 5.48 6.73
C ALA A 48 -17.09 5.06 7.73
N SER A 49 -18.32 5.53 7.53
CA SER A 49 -19.46 5.15 8.36
C SER A 49 -19.77 3.66 8.26
N LYS A 50 -19.77 3.11 7.04
CA LYS A 50 -20.05 1.68 6.80
C LYS A 50 -19.08 0.77 7.55
N TYR A 51 -17.82 1.15 7.65
CA TYR A 51 -16.78 0.34 8.29
C TYR A 51 -16.41 0.79 9.71
N GLY A 52 -17.17 1.74 10.27
CA GLY A 52 -16.95 2.24 11.62
C GLY A 52 -15.61 2.96 11.79
N ILE A 53 -15.15 3.65 10.75
CA ILE A 53 -13.89 4.40 10.75
C ILE A 53 -14.20 5.86 11.08
N GLN A 54 -13.51 6.40 12.07
CA GLN A 54 -13.61 7.82 12.40
C GLN A 54 -12.73 8.64 11.44
N ARG A 55 -13.36 9.49 10.62
CA ARG A 55 -12.64 10.46 9.78
C ARG A 55 -12.01 11.54 10.65
N SER A 56 -10.71 11.70 10.52
CA SER A 56 -9.96 12.74 11.25
C SER A 56 -8.67 13.04 10.51
N LYS A 57 -8.26 14.30 10.49
CA LYS A 57 -6.96 14.70 9.96
C LYS A 57 -5.78 14.20 10.81
N PHE A 58 -6.03 13.78 12.05
CA PHE A 58 -5.03 13.26 12.98
C PHE A 58 -5.00 11.71 13.05
N ARG A 59 -5.71 11.05 12.15
CA ARG A 59 -5.78 9.59 12.11
C ARG A 59 -5.45 9.08 10.72
N GLY A 60 -4.65 8.01 10.68
CA GLY A 60 -4.39 7.23 9.50
C GLY A 60 -5.07 5.87 9.57
N MET A 61 -5.20 5.25 8.42
CA MET A 61 -5.68 3.87 8.27
C MET A 61 -4.70 3.10 7.41
N LEU A 62 -4.25 1.95 7.91
CA LEU A 62 -3.53 0.95 7.15
C LEU A 62 -4.55 -0.04 6.57
N ASN A 63 -4.46 -0.29 5.29
CA ASN A 63 -5.27 -1.28 4.57
C ASN A 63 -4.36 -2.34 3.97
N VAL A 64 -4.66 -3.60 4.22
CA VAL A 64 -3.93 -4.76 3.70
C VAL A 64 -4.92 -5.73 3.08
N SER A 65 -4.60 -6.24 1.90
CA SER A 65 -5.30 -7.37 1.30
C SER A 65 -4.32 -8.40 0.78
N VAL A 66 -4.72 -9.67 0.83
CA VAL A 66 -3.88 -10.79 0.41
C VAL A 66 -4.58 -11.49 -0.75
N ILE A 67 -3.93 -11.51 -1.89
CA ILE A 67 -4.45 -12.11 -3.11
C ILE A 67 -3.65 -13.35 -3.44
N LYS A 68 -4.33 -14.48 -3.53
CA LYS A 68 -3.75 -15.72 -4.04
C LYS A 68 -3.62 -15.62 -5.56
N ASP A 69 -2.43 -15.89 -6.06
CA ASP A 69 -2.17 -15.89 -7.50
C ASP A 69 -2.86 -17.09 -8.15
N VAL A 70 -3.74 -16.81 -9.10
CA VAL A 70 -4.43 -17.82 -9.91
C VAL A 70 -4.13 -17.54 -11.37
N PRO A 71 -3.47 -18.45 -12.11
CA PRO A 71 -3.08 -18.23 -13.50
C PRO A 71 -4.26 -17.85 -14.37
N GLY A 72 -4.07 -16.84 -15.24
CA GLY A 72 -5.08 -16.34 -16.18
C GLY A 72 -6.17 -15.48 -15.54
N THR A 73 -6.01 -15.09 -14.27
CA THR A 73 -6.96 -14.22 -13.53
C THR A 73 -6.23 -13.10 -12.82
N THR A 74 -6.98 -12.17 -12.22
CA THR A 74 -6.45 -11.12 -11.33
C THR A 74 -6.15 -11.65 -9.91
N GLY A 75 -6.34 -12.94 -9.68
CA GLY A 75 -6.17 -13.59 -8.39
C GLY A 75 -7.44 -13.65 -7.55
N GLN A 76 -7.33 -14.26 -6.40
CA GLN A 76 -8.44 -14.49 -5.47
C GLN A 76 -8.09 -13.93 -4.09
N SER A 77 -8.97 -13.12 -3.51
CA SER A 77 -8.85 -12.72 -2.11
C SER A 77 -8.78 -13.93 -1.19
N THR A 78 -7.83 -13.90 -0.27
CA THR A 78 -7.66 -15.00 0.69
C THR A 78 -7.60 -14.46 2.12
N MET A 79 -8.04 -15.26 3.06
CA MET A 79 -7.91 -14.97 4.48
C MET A 79 -6.45 -15.08 4.91
N ALA A 80 -6.07 -14.31 5.90
CA ALA A 80 -4.73 -14.33 6.45
C ALA A 80 -4.73 -13.88 7.93
N VAL A 81 -3.65 -14.19 8.63
CA VAL A 81 -3.31 -13.48 9.85
C VAL A 81 -2.44 -12.30 9.47
N VAL A 82 -2.84 -11.10 9.86
CA VAL A 82 -2.13 -9.86 9.57
C VAL A 82 -1.76 -9.18 10.87
N LEU A 83 -0.46 -9.06 11.13
CA LEU A 83 0.09 -8.31 12.26
C LEU A 83 0.78 -7.07 11.72
N ALA A 84 0.54 -5.93 12.33
CA ALA A 84 1.08 -4.66 11.89
C ALA A 84 1.62 -3.82 13.04
N LYS A 85 2.75 -3.19 12.78
CA LYS A 85 3.32 -2.15 13.64
C LYS A 85 3.92 -1.05 12.78
N ALA A 86 4.05 0.13 13.33
CA ALA A 86 4.75 1.23 12.69
C ALA A 86 5.81 1.80 13.64
N THR A 87 6.83 2.41 13.05
CA THR A 87 7.89 3.10 13.77
C THR A 87 8.10 4.47 13.14
N ASN A 88 8.18 5.52 13.94
CA ASN A 88 8.52 6.85 13.47
C ASN A 88 10.04 7.07 13.44
N ILE A 89 10.46 8.23 12.93
CA ILE A 89 11.88 8.58 12.83
C ILE A 89 12.60 8.65 14.20
N ARG A 90 11.86 8.79 15.28
CA ARG A 90 12.40 8.79 16.66
C ARG A 90 12.49 7.39 17.26
N GLY A 91 12.13 6.35 16.50
CA GLY A 91 12.13 4.98 16.96
C GLY A 91 10.96 4.60 17.86
N GLN A 92 9.93 5.44 17.97
CA GLN A 92 8.73 5.14 18.73
C GLN A 92 7.90 4.07 17.99
N LEU A 93 7.57 3.01 18.70
CA LEU A 93 6.80 1.89 18.18
C LEU A 93 5.31 2.11 18.40
N ILE A 94 4.54 1.91 17.33
CA ILE A 94 3.08 1.98 17.32
C ILE A 94 2.56 0.59 16.95
N SER A 95 1.85 -0.04 17.85
CA SER A 95 1.11 -1.28 17.55
C SER A 95 -0.20 -0.93 16.88
N ILE A 96 -0.51 -1.61 15.76
CA ILE A 96 -1.71 -1.36 14.97
C ILE A 96 -2.59 -2.60 15.00
N PRO A 97 -3.64 -2.63 15.84
CA PRO A 97 -4.61 -3.72 15.82
C PRO A 97 -5.32 -3.75 14.48
N MET A 98 -5.29 -4.91 13.82
CA MET A 98 -5.92 -5.14 12.52
C MET A 98 -7.23 -5.88 12.68
N ARG A 99 -8.25 -5.49 11.93
CA ARG A 99 -9.53 -6.19 11.86
C ARG A 99 -9.89 -6.52 10.42
N MET A 100 -10.55 -7.65 10.23
CA MET A 100 -11.00 -8.10 8.92
C MET A 100 -12.31 -7.42 8.54
N VAL A 101 -12.38 -6.99 7.28
CA VAL A 101 -13.60 -6.47 6.64
C VAL A 101 -13.82 -7.26 5.36
N LYS A 102 -15.04 -7.76 5.17
CA LYS A 102 -15.46 -8.43 3.95
C LYS A 102 -16.41 -7.54 3.17
N GLU A 103 -16.17 -7.45 1.86
CA GLU A 103 -17.05 -6.77 0.92
C GLU A 103 -17.21 -7.65 -0.33
N GLY A 104 -18.36 -8.35 -0.44
CA GLY A 104 -18.54 -9.40 -1.43
C GLY A 104 -17.47 -10.49 -1.26
N ASP A 105 -16.73 -10.76 -2.32
CA ASP A 105 -15.62 -11.72 -2.30
C ASP A 105 -14.28 -11.10 -1.87
N ALA A 106 -14.23 -9.78 -1.72
CA ALA A 106 -13.03 -9.08 -1.29
C ALA A 106 -12.86 -9.14 0.23
N ILE A 107 -11.62 -9.34 0.67
CA ILE A 107 -11.23 -9.40 2.08
C ILE A 107 -10.16 -8.35 2.33
N TYR A 108 -10.41 -7.46 3.27
CA TYR A 108 -9.49 -6.42 3.70
C TYR A 108 -9.18 -6.56 5.17
N TYR A 109 -7.97 -6.16 5.55
CA TYR A 109 -7.54 -5.99 6.93
C TYR A 109 -7.23 -4.52 7.13
N ILE A 110 -7.91 -3.89 8.08
CA ILE A 110 -7.75 -2.46 8.35
C ILE A 110 -7.37 -2.22 9.80
N GLY A 111 -6.53 -1.23 10.01
CA GLY A 111 -6.12 -0.77 11.33
C GLY A 111 -5.91 0.73 11.34
N GLU A 112 -6.37 1.39 12.40
CA GLU A 112 -6.24 2.83 12.56
C GLU A 112 -5.10 3.18 13.51
N PHE A 113 -4.47 4.31 13.27
CA PHE A 113 -3.35 4.82 14.06
C PHE A 113 -3.37 6.35 14.06
N ARG A 114 -2.63 6.96 14.98
CA ARG A 114 -2.45 8.41 15.01
C ARG A 114 -1.40 8.85 14.01
N ILE A 115 -1.62 10.01 13.41
CA ILE A 115 -0.65 10.69 12.56
C ILE A 115 -0.40 12.11 13.05
N ALA A 116 0.81 12.61 12.81
CA ALA A 116 1.20 14.01 13.02
C ALA A 116 1.63 14.62 11.69
N ASP A 117 1.63 15.96 11.64
CA ASP A 117 2.04 16.65 10.42
C ASP A 117 3.50 16.37 10.07
N GLN A 118 3.76 16.11 8.77
CA GLN A 118 5.07 15.79 8.21
C GLN A 118 5.74 14.53 8.81
N GLU A 119 4.98 13.71 9.54
CA GLU A 119 5.50 12.49 10.13
C GLU A 119 5.63 11.37 9.10
N THR A 120 6.80 10.76 9.05
CA THR A 120 7.02 9.53 8.29
C THR A 120 6.91 8.32 9.21
N LEU A 121 6.04 7.39 8.84
CA LEU A 121 5.87 6.11 9.51
C LEU A 121 6.39 4.98 8.63
N ASN A 122 7.20 4.11 9.21
CA ASN A 122 7.67 2.88 8.61
C ASN A 122 6.85 1.72 9.17
N PHE A 123 6.09 1.07 8.32
CA PHE A 123 5.22 -0.04 8.68
C PHE A 123 5.94 -1.36 8.45
N ASP A 124 5.90 -2.22 9.43
CA ASP A 124 6.32 -3.62 9.35
C ASP A 124 5.09 -4.50 9.46
N LEU A 125 4.84 -5.29 8.44
CA LEU A 125 3.73 -6.23 8.35
C LEU A 125 4.25 -7.66 8.43
N LYS A 126 3.55 -8.50 9.18
CA LYS A 126 3.72 -9.95 9.15
C LYS A 126 2.40 -10.55 8.69
N VAL A 127 2.44 -11.27 7.58
CA VAL A 127 1.26 -11.81 6.92
C VAL A 127 1.43 -13.32 6.76
N GLN A 128 0.45 -14.06 7.28
CA GLN A 128 0.37 -15.51 7.08
C GLN A 128 -0.90 -15.82 6.31
N PRO A 129 -0.82 -16.06 5.00
CA PRO A 129 -1.98 -16.48 4.22
C PRO A 129 -2.58 -17.77 4.75
N GLN A 130 -3.89 -17.93 4.60
CA GLN A 130 -4.58 -19.16 5.01
C GLN A 130 -4.00 -20.38 4.30
N GLY A 131 -3.66 -21.41 5.08
CA GLY A 131 -3.03 -22.63 4.59
C GLY A 131 -1.50 -22.60 4.59
N GLU A 132 -0.88 -21.43 4.81
CA GLU A 132 0.55 -21.29 4.97
C GLU A 132 0.96 -21.51 6.44
N THR A 133 2.18 -22.04 6.64
CA THR A 133 2.71 -22.35 7.98
C THR A 133 3.62 -21.26 8.55
N ARG A 134 3.98 -20.27 7.74
CA ARG A 134 4.92 -19.20 8.12
C ARG A 134 4.37 -17.82 7.85
N PHE A 135 4.92 -16.83 8.54
CA PHE A 135 4.70 -15.43 8.25
C PHE A 135 5.68 -14.95 7.18
N TYR A 136 5.18 -14.09 6.33
CA TYR A 136 5.95 -13.33 5.35
C TYR A 136 5.99 -11.86 5.77
N ASN A 137 7.10 -11.20 5.53
CA ASN A 137 7.27 -9.79 5.86
C ASN A 137 6.93 -8.90 4.66
N ALA A 138 6.20 -7.82 4.93
CA ALA A 138 6.01 -6.73 4.00
C ALA A 138 6.31 -5.42 4.69
N LYS A 139 6.78 -4.43 3.95
CA LYS A 139 7.15 -3.11 4.46
C LYS A 139 6.53 -2.02 3.63
N LEU A 140 6.17 -0.94 4.30
CA LEU A 140 5.64 0.27 3.69
C LEU A 140 6.20 1.47 4.44
N SER A 141 6.60 2.50 3.73
CA SER A 141 6.95 3.79 4.31
C SER A 141 6.01 4.86 3.75
N GLN A 142 5.43 5.65 4.62
CA GLN A 142 4.49 6.70 4.24
C GLN A 142 4.72 7.95 5.07
N GLN A 143 4.86 9.10 4.39
CA GLN A 143 4.81 10.40 5.04
C GLN A 143 3.38 10.92 5.02
N PHE A 144 2.93 11.47 6.15
CA PHE A 144 1.62 12.05 6.32
C PHE A 144 1.71 13.57 6.45
N PHE A 145 0.76 14.25 5.85
CA PHE A 145 0.60 15.70 5.96
C PHE A 145 -0.78 15.98 6.54
N ILE A 146 -0.85 16.96 7.43
CA ILE A 146 -2.11 17.43 8.01
C ILE A 146 -2.39 18.80 7.41
N ASP A 147 -3.38 18.87 6.53
CA ASP A 147 -3.83 20.13 5.98
C ASP A 147 -4.50 20.97 7.07
N GLU A 148 -4.19 22.28 7.10
CA GLU A 148 -4.77 23.25 8.03
C GLU A 148 -6.25 23.52 7.76
#